data_94fd23b7fa900e46c543b7685d952f51
#
_entry.id   94fd23b7fa900e46c543b7685d952f51
#
_cell.length_a   1.000
_cell.length_b   1.000
_cell.length_c   1.000
_cell.angle_alpha   90.00
_cell.angle_beta   90.00
_cell.angle_gamma   90.00
#
_symmetry.space_group_name_H-M   'P 1'
#
loop_
_entity.id
_entity.type
_entity.pdbx_description
1 polymer ?
#
loop_
_entity_poly.entity_id
_entity_poly.type
_entity_poly.pdbx_seq_one_letter_code
_entity_poly.pdbx_strand_id
1 'polypeptide(L)'
;MANNPSLGRRWEDYQPSKGIWFWSCAACITATIVIGFTWGGWVTGGTATKMAADAAAGASAQLAAADCIHRFENGPDASAQLTALKKAESYQRSDLLQKGGWATMPGSKDPVEGAALICAQQLVNPSSPAAKG
;
A
#
# COMPACT_ATOMS: atom_id res chain seq x y z
N MET A 1 51.50 45.75 -13.72
CA MET A 1 50.76 45.12 -12.58
C MET A 1 49.35 44.86 -13.05
N ALA A 2 49.04 43.61 -13.34
CA ALA A 2 47.71 43.23 -13.84
C ALA A 2 46.73 43.19 -12.67
N ASN A 3 45.78 44.13 -12.63
CA ASN A 3 44.66 44.10 -11.71
C ASN A 3 43.74 42.95 -12.09
N ASN A 4 43.91 41.80 -11.45
CA ASN A 4 42.90 40.75 -11.53
C ASN A 4 41.67 41.23 -10.74
N PRO A 5 40.51 41.46 -11.37
CA PRO A 5 39.29 41.77 -10.65
C PRO A 5 38.93 40.57 -9.78
N SER A 6 38.77 40.82 -8.47
CA SER A 6 38.36 39.78 -7.53
C SER A 6 37.08 39.12 -8.00
N LEU A 7 36.97 37.78 -7.84
CA LEU A 7 35.80 36.99 -8.21
C LEU A 7 34.49 37.60 -7.70
N GLY A 8 34.50 38.27 -6.53
CA GLY A 8 33.33 38.96 -5.97
C GLY A 8 32.81 40.08 -6.86
N ARG A 9 33.69 40.88 -7.45
CA ARG A 9 33.29 41.99 -8.36
C ARG A 9 32.67 41.48 -9.68
N ARG A 10 33.09 40.32 -10.15
CA ARG A 10 32.50 39.69 -11.34
C ARG A 10 31.06 39.20 -11.09
N TRP A 11 30.75 38.84 -9.85
CA TRP A 11 29.37 38.44 -9.48
C TRP A 11 28.45 39.63 -9.31
N GLU A 12 28.97 40.77 -8.84
CA GLU A 12 28.17 42.01 -8.70
C GLU A 12 27.81 42.65 -10.05
N ASP A 13 28.70 42.51 -11.08
CA ASP A 13 28.47 43.03 -12.41
C ASP A 13 27.65 42.10 -13.33
N TYR A 14 27.37 40.87 -12.86
CA TYR A 14 26.57 39.90 -13.64
C TYR A 14 25.09 40.20 -13.54
N GLN A 15 24.58 41.00 -14.51
CA GLN A 15 23.17 41.23 -14.72
C GLN A 15 22.65 40.21 -15.75
N PRO A 16 22.02 39.08 -15.30
CA PRO A 16 21.43 38.13 -16.25
C PRO A 16 20.35 38.79 -17.05
N SER A 17 20.35 38.61 -18.36
CA SER A 17 19.27 39.08 -19.20
C SER A 17 17.93 38.45 -18.76
N LYS A 18 16.84 39.15 -18.87
CA LYS A 18 15.50 38.69 -18.50
C LYS A 18 15.17 37.31 -19.12
N GLY A 19 15.74 37.02 -20.30
CA GLY A 19 15.62 35.72 -20.95
C GLY A 19 16.34 34.61 -20.21
N ILE A 20 17.61 34.84 -19.80
CA ILE A 20 18.39 33.83 -19.04
C ILE A 20 17.73 33.54 -17.71
N TRP A 21 17.21 34.55 -17.03
CA TRP A 21 16.49 34.36 -15.76
C TRP A 21 15.23 33.51 -15.92
N PHE A 22 14.42 33.80 -16.95
CA PHE A 22 13.21 33.04 -17.26
C PHE A 22 13.51 31.56 -17.57
N TRP A 23 14.50 31.31 -18.46
CA TRP A 23 14.87 29.94 -18.82
C TRP A 23 15.49 29.16 -17.66
N SER A 24 16.24 29.83 -16.79
CA SER A 24 16.78 29.21 -15.57
C SER A 24 15.66 28.77 -14.62
N CYS A 25 14.66 29.64 -14.40
CA CYS A 25 13.49 29.27 -13.58
C CYS A 25 12.72 28.10 -14.20
N ALA A 26 12.49 28.11 -15.51
CA ALA A 26 11.80 27.02 -16.21
C ALA A 26 12.57 25.70 -16.07
N ALA A 27 13.91 25.72 -16.22
CA ALA A 27 14.73 24.55 -16.04
C ALA A 27 14.68 24.01 -14.59
N CYS A 28 14.74 24.89 -13.58
CA CYS A 28 14.60 24.49 -12.18
C CYS A 28 13.25 23.86 -11.88
N ILE A 29 12.16 24.44 -12.37
CA ILE A 29 10.81 23.88 -12.20
C ILE A 29 10.72 22.48 -12.82
N THR A 30 11.20 22.34 -14.06
CA THR A 30 11.20 21.04 -14.75
C THR A 30 12.02 20.01 -14.00
N ALA A 31 13.23 20.37 -13.56
CA ALA A 31 14.10 19.49 -12.78
C ALA A 31 13.45 19.07 -11.47
N THR A 32 12.80 20.00 -10.75
CA THR A 32 12.09 19.70 -9.50
C THR A 32 10.95 18.71 -9.73
N ILE A 33 10.16 18.91 -10.79
CA ILE A 33 9.08 17.98 -11.15
C ILE A 33 9.65 16.59 -11.45
N VAL A 34 10.66 16.49 -12.32
CA VAL A 34 11.28 15.21 -12.69
C VAL A 34 11.83 14.49 -11.45
N ILE A 35 12.60 15.19 -10.62
CA ILE A 35 13.18 14.60 -9.41
C ILE A 35 12.07 14.20 -8.42
N GLY A 36 11.06 15.03 -8.25
CA GLY A 36 9.92 14.75 -7.36
C GLY A 36 9.15 13.49 -7.75
N PHE A 37 8.91 13.29 -9.04
CA PHE A 37 8.19 12.11 -9.53
C PHE A 37 9.06 10.86 -9.63
N THR A 38 10.38 11.00 -9.89
CA THR A 38 11.26 9.82 -10.05
C THR A 38 11.83 9.31 -8.72
N TRP A 39 12.24 10.22 -7.82
CA TRP A 39 12.86 9.87 -6.54
C TRP A 39 12.12 10.39 -5.31
N GLY A 40 11.34 11.45 -5.45
CA GLY A 40 10.64 12.07 -4.33
C GLY A 40 9.34 11.36 -3.91
N GLY A 41 8.92 10.31 -4.62
CA GLY A 41 7.68 9.59 -4.33
C GLY A 41 6.41 10.44 -4.54
N TRP A 42 6.49 11.51 -5.31
CA TRP A 42 5.33 12.32 -5.62
C TRP A 42 4.35 11.52 -6.48
N VAL A 43 3.12 11.42 -6.02
CA VAL A 43 2.05 10.72 -6.71
C VAL A 43 0.96 11.70 -7.11
N THR A 44 0.30 11.42 -8.23
CA THR A 44 -0.89 12.20 -8.62
C THR A 44 -2.02 11.98 -7.63
N GLY A 45 -2.92 12.96 -7.49
CA GLY A 45 -4.06 12.86 -6.56
C GLY A 45 -4.89 11.57 -6.76
N GLY A 46 -5.11 11.15 -8.00
CA GLY A 46 -5.80 9.88 -8.29
C GLY A 46 -5.06 8.64 -7.80
N THR A 47 -3.73 8.61 -7.95
CA THR A 47 -2.91 7.50 -7.42
C THR A 47 -2.91 7.49 -5.90
N ALA A 48 -2.80 8.65 -5.25
CA ALA A 48 -2.86 8.77 -3.80
C ALA A 48 -4.20 8.26 -3.24
N THR A 49 -5.32 8.64 -3.86
CA THR A 49 -6.66 8.17 -3.47
C THR A 49 -6.78 6.66 -3.62
N LYS A 50 -6.28 6.10 -4.72
CA LYS A 50 -6.28 4.65 -4.92
C LYS A 50 -5.44 3.93 -3.89
N MET A 51 -4.21 4.39 -3.62
CA MET A 51 -3.36 3.79 -2.59
C MET A 51 -4.00 3.83 -1.21
N ALA A 52 -4.68 4.93 -0.86
CA ALA A 52 -5.41 5.04 0.39
C ALA A 52 -6.60 4.06 0.46
N ALA A 53 -7.36 3.90 -0.64
CA ALA A 53 -8.46 2.96 -0.72
C ALA A 53 -7.98 1.50 -0.63
N ASP A 54 -6.91 1.15 -1.35
CA ASP A 54 -6.32 -0.19 -1.32
C ASP A 54 -5.76 -0.52 0.08
N ALA A 55 -5.13 0.45 0.76
CA ALA A 55 -4.65 0.28 2.13
C ALA A 55 -5.82 0.08 3.11
N ALA A 56 -6.90 0.84 2.97
CA ALA A 56 -8.10 0.70 3.80
C ALA A 56 -8.78 -0.65 3.57
N ALA A 57 -8.90 -1.10 2.32
CA ALA A 57 -9.43 -2.41 1.97
C ALA A 57 -8.57 -3.54 2.55
N GLY A 58 -7.25 -3.44 2.44
CA GLY A 58 -6.31 -4.41 3.02
C GLY A 58 -6.40 -4.48 4.55
N ALA A 59 -6.51 -3.33 5.22
CA ALA A 59 -6.68 -3.30 6.69
C ALA A 59 -8.01 -3.92 7.13
N SER A 60 -9.10 -3.65 6.43
CA SER A 60 -10.40 -4.25 6.71
C SER A 60 -10.42 -5.77 6.47
N ALA A 61 -9.75 -6.24 5.42
CA ALA A 61 -9.59 -7.67 5.15
C ALA A 61 -8.80 -8.39 6.25
N GLN A 62 -7.72 -7.76 6.75
CA GLN A 62 -6.92 -8.32 7.85
C GLN A 62 -7.73 -8.40 9.16
N LEU A 63 -8.49 -7.35 9.47
CA LEU A 63 -9.35 -7.33 10.66
C LEU A 63 -10.43 -8.41 10.59
N ALA A 64 -11.10 -8.53 9.43
CA ALA A 64 -12.11 -9.56 9.21
C ALA A 64 -11.50 -10.97 9.23
N ALA A 65 -10.27 -11.15 8.75
CA ALA A 65 -9.57 -12.43 8.83
C ALA A 65 -9.22 -12.80 10.28
N ALA A 66 -8.80 -11.83 11.10
CA ALA A 66 -8.54 -12.07 12.52
C ALA A 66 -9.80 -12.50 13.28
N ASP A 67 -10.95 -11.83 13.02
CA ASP A 67 -12.25 -12.23 13.56
C ASP A 67 -12.66 -13.63 13.08
N CYS A 68 -12.46 -13.92 11.79
CA CYS A 68 -12.70 -15.24 11.19
C CYS A 68 -11.92 -16.35 11.94
N ILE A 69 -10.63 -16.15 12.17
CA ILE A 69 -9.77 -17.10 12.88
C ILE A 69 -10.27 -17.31 14.30
N HIS A 70 -10.50 -16.23 15.01
CA HIS A 70 -10.98 -16.28 16.40
C HIS A 70 -12.30 -17.04 16.52
N ARG A 71 -13.27 -16.74 15.66
CA ARG A 71 -14.59 -17.42 15.63
C ARG A 71 -14.45 -18.88 15.22
N PHE A 72 -13.60 -19.18 14.24
CA PHE A 72 -13.38 -20.56 13.78
C PHE A 72 -12.76 -21.42 14.86
N GLU A 73 -11.72 -20.93 15.56
CA GLU A 73 -11.04 -21.65 16.65
C GLU A 73 -11.92 -21.87 17.87
N ASN A 74 -12.84 -20.96 18.16
CA ASN A 74 -13.79 -21.04 19.27
C ASN A 74 -15.15 -21.65 18.87
N GLY A 75 -15.28 -22.06 17.61
CA GLY A 75 -16.51 -22.69 17.11
C GLY A 75 -16.68 -24.14 17.50
N PRO A 76 -17.92 -24.67 17.40
CA PRO A 76 -18.16 -26.08 17.59
C PRO A 76 -17.42 -26.88 16.50
N ASP A 77 -16.80 -27.99 16.89
CA ASP A 77 -16.07 -28.91 15.98
C ASP A 77 -14.87 -28.26 15.26
N ALA A 78 -14.23 -27.25 15.85
CA ALA A 78 -13.09 -26.55 15.27
C ALA A 78 -11.98 -27.49 14.73
N SER A 79 -11.65 -28.54 15.46
CA SER A 79 -10.64 -29.52 15.06
C SER A 79 -11.05 -30.36 13.84
N ALA A 80 -12.32 -30.76 13.75
CA ALA A 80 -12.85 -31.50 12.61
C ALA A 80 -12.91 -30.59 11.35
N GLN A 81 -13.40 -29.36 11.53
CA GLN A 81 -13.45 -28.36 10.45
C GLN A 81 -12.04 -27.98 9.95
N LEU A 82 -11.06 -27.83 10.85
CA LEU A 82 -9.68 -27.57 10.47
C LEU A 82 -9.08 -28.74 9.66
N THR A 83 -9.40 -29.97 10.04
CA THR A 83 -8.97 -31.16 9.30
C THR A 83 -9.58 -31.19 7.91
N ALA A 84 -10.85 -30.85 7.76
CA ALA A 84 -11.51 -30.73 6.47
C ALA A 84 -10.90 -29.59 5.61
N LEU A 85 -10.61 -28.45 6.24
CA LEU A 85 -9.98 -27.31 5.57
C LEU A 85 -8.56 -27.65 5.07
N LYS A 86 -7.77 -28.39 5.85
CA LYS A 86 -6.43 -28.85 5.45
C LYS A 86 -6.46 -29.84 4.29
N LYS A 87 -7.49 -30.68 4.19
CA LYS A 87 -7.67 -31.63 3.08
C LYS A 87 -8.16 -30.96 1.80
N ALA A 88 -8.82 -29.83 1.90
CA ALA A 88 -9.34 -29.10 0.75
C ALA A 88 -8.21 -28.44 -0.06
N GLU A 89 -8.42 -28.35 -1.36
CA GLU A 89 -7.51 -27.62 -2.27
C GLU A 89 -7.46 -26.12 -1.92
N SER A 90 -6.34 -25.47 -2.18
CA SER A 90 -6.08 -24.09 -1.76
C SER A 90 -7.17 -23.10 -2.20
N TYR A 91 -7.70 -23.26 -3.42
CA TYR A 91 -8.77 -22.42 -3.95
C TYR A 91 -10.14 -22.72 -3.31
N GLN A 92 -10.37 -23.93 -2.83
CA GLN A 92 -11.62 -24.32 -2.18
C GLN A 92 -11.70 -23.83 -0.72
N ARG A 93 -10.55 -23.61 -0.08
CA ARG A 93 -10.50 -23.21 1.34
C ARG A 93 -11.17 -21.87 1.59
N SER A 94 -10.93 -20.89 0.73
CA SER A 94 -11.59 -19.58 0.82
C SER A 94 -13.10 -19.68 0.62
N ASP A 95 -13.53 -20.51 -0.34
CA ASP A 95 -14.94 -20.74 -0.60
C ASP A 95 -15.67 -21.43 0.56
N LEU A 96 -15.04 -22.40 1.20
CA LEU A 96 -15.57 -23.07 2.38
C LEU A 96 -15.79 -22.08 3.53
N LEU A 97 -14.82 -21.20 3.77
CA LEU A 97 -14.93 -20.18 4.81
C LEU A 97 -15.97 -19.11 4.49
N GLN A 98 -16.11 -18.72 3.23
CA GLN A 98 -17.16 -17.78 2.79
C GLN A 98 -18.56 -18.39 2.94
N LYS A 99 -18.75 -19.60 2.43
CA LYS A 99 -20.05 -20.34 2.53
C LYS A 99 -20.42 -20.65 3.98
N GLY A 100 -19.42 -20.87 4.84
CA GLY A 100 -19.62 -21.04 6.28
C GLY A 100 -19.93 -19.74 7.04
N GLY A 101 -19.87 -18.57 6.37
CA GLY A 101 -20.15 -17.27 6.99
C GLY A 101 -18.99 -16.77 7.90
N TRP A 102 -17.84 -17.42 7.90
CA TRP A 102 -16.71 -17.06 8.75
C TRP A 102 -16.01 -15.75 8.34
N ALA A 103 -16.06 -15.43 7.04
CA ALA A 103 -15.46 -14.21 6.49
C ALA A 103 -16.39 -12.99 6.53
N THR A 104 -17.61 -13.15 7.06
CA THR A 104 -18.60 -12.07 7.18
C THR A 104 -18.51 -11.47 8.58
N MET A 105 -18.24 -10.19 8.67
CA MET A 105 -18.17 -9.49 9.96
C MET A 105 -19.55 -9.40 10.61
N PRO A 106 -19.64 -9.44 11.96
CA PRO A 106 -20.88 -9.22 12.66
C PRO A 106 -21.53 -7.89 12.27
N GLY A 107 -22.78 -7.95 11.79
CA GLY A 107 -23.53 -6.78 11.31
C GLY A 107 -23.36 -6.45 9.83
N SER A 108 -22.48 -7.13 9.11
CA SER A 108 -22.37 -7.04 7.65
C SER A 108 -23.20 -8.12 6.98
N LYS A 109 -23.71 -7.83 5.78
CA LYS A 109 -24.43 -8.83 4.94
C LYS A 109 -23.47 -9.56 4.01
N ASP A 110 -22.39 -8.91 3.62
CA ASP A 110 -21.45 -9.42 2.63
C ASP A 110 -20.11 -9.77 3.28
N PRO A 111 -19.41 -10.81 2.81
CA PRO A 111 -18.07 -11.12 3.25
C PRO A 111 -17.09 -10.03 2.82
N VAL A 112 -16.12 -9.75 3.66
CA VAL A 112 -15.07 -8.79 3.32
C VAL A 112 -14.13 -9.43 2.30
N GLU A 113 -13.91 -8.73 1.19
CA GLU A 113 -13.04 -9.22 0.11
C GLU A 113 -11.62 -9.50 0.62
N GLY A 114 -11.07 -10.65 0.27
CA GLY A 114 -9.74 -11.10 0.70
C GLY A 114 -9.67 -11.70 2.11
N ALA A 115 -10.64 -11.43 3.00
CA ALA A 115 -10.61 -11.93 4.39
C ALA A 115 -10.60 -13.45 4.47
N ALA A 116 -11.43 -14.14 3.67
CA ALA A 116 -11.48 -15.59 3.64
C ALA A 116 -10.17 -16.24 3.22
N LEU A 117 -9.46 -15.63 2.26
CA LEU A 117 -8.16 -16.13 1.80
C LEU A 117 -7.11 -16.01 2.91
N ILE A 118 -7.02 -14.84 3.56
CA ILE A 118 -6.07 -14.61 4.66
C ILE A 118 -6.38 -15.53 5.83
N CYS A 119 -7.66 -15.68 6.21
CA CYS A 119 -8.11 -16.58 7.26
C CYS A 119 -7.73 -18.04 6.95
N ALA A 120 -8.00 -18.52 5.72
CA ALA A 120 -7.65 -19.87 5.30
C ALA A 120 -6.15 -20.14 5.37
N GLN A 121 -5.35 -19.19 4.90
CA GLN A 121 -3.88 -19.32 4.94
C GLN A 121 -3.34 -19.38 6.37
N GLN A 122 -3.83 -18.56 7.27
CA GLN A 122 -3.39 -18.54 8.67
C GLN A 122 -3.85 -19.77 9.45
N LEU A 123 -5.06 -20.26 9.21
CA LEU A 123 -5.55 -21.50 9.84
C LEU A 123 -4.76 -22.75 9.42
N VAL A 124 -4.33 -22.78 8.16
CA VAL A 124 -3.54 -23.93 7.64
C VAL A 124 -2.06 -23.79 7.97
N ASN A 125 -1.52 -22.58 7.96
CA ASN A 125 -0.13 -22.24 8.24
C ASN A 125 -0.04 -21.14 9.31
N PRO A 126 -0.15 -21.47 10.60
CA PRO A 126 -0.18 -20.48 11.68
C PRO A 126 1.11 -19.66 11.83
N SER A 127 2.20 -20.05 11.16
CA SER A 127 3.47 -19.31 11.14
C SER A 127 3.62 -18.35 9.95
N SER A 128 2.62 -18.25 9.07
CA SER A 128 2.67 -17.27 7.97
C SER A 128 2.28 -15.90 8.52
N PRO A 129 3.20 -14.89 8.55
CA PRO A 129 2.79 -13.55 8.91
C PRO A 129 1.74 -13.07 7.90
N ALA A 130 0.66 -12.47 8.40
CA ALA A 130 -0.30 -11.78 7.56
C ALA A 130 0.46 -10.94 6.54
N ALA A 131 0.16 -11.12 5.26
CA ALA A 131 0.86 -10.44 4.18
C ALA A 131 0.87 -8.95 4.50
N LYS A 132 2.08 -8.40 4.73
CA LYS A 132 2.28 -6.97 4.87
C LYS A 132 1.90 -6.34 3.54
N GLY A 133 0.72 -5.72 3.49
CA GLY A 133 0.35 -4.81 2.43
C GLY A 133 1.13 -3.51 2.53
#